data_bf3f9059c9a9a7d38932020f6d34cff5
#
_entry.id   bf3f9059c9a9a7d38932020f6d34cff5
#
_cell.length_a   1.000
_cell.length_b   1.000
_cell.length_c   1.000
_cell.angle_alpha   90.00
_cell.angle_beta   90.00
_cell.angle_gamma   90.00
#
_symmetry.space_group_name_H-M   'P 1'
#
loop_
_entity.id
_entity.type
_entity.pdbx_description
1 polymer ?
#
loop_
_entity_poly.entity_id
_entity_poly.type
_entity_poly.pdbx_seq_one_letter_code
_entity_poly.pdbx_strand_id
1 'polypeptide(L)'
;QNFKVLSGGVSKANCDKIAKCLDAAEKNSTPVIYLLNTLGVQVGEGVTVLEGLGKLLMRSTQLKGVVPQYAIVDGEVYGSAAMLAAIADFSFFIEKKSVLAINSPLVLSAKAGKNLPKEEVGGAKALDKSGIAAFEVKELSEIKSKISAISELLDMPMIDAELNEPVPALNEEGVTAETLMSIFENPVEIGS
;
A
#
# COMPACT_ATOMS: atom_id res chain seq x y z
N GLN A 1 -13.22 0.05 -3.93
CA GLN A 1 -14.12 -0.94 -4.57
C GLN A 1 -15.32 -1.21 -3.68
N ASN A 2 -16.47 -1.46 -4.28
CA ASN A 2 -17.66 -1.80 -3.51
C ASN A 2 -17.82 -3.32 -3.44
N PHE A 3 -17.53 -3.91 -2.28
CA PHE A 3 -17.60 -5.35 -2.06
C PHE A 3 -18.99 -5.95 -2.29
N LYS A 4 -20.05 -5.16 -2.11
CA LYS A 4 -21.43 -5.62 -2.37
C LYS A 4 -21.72 -5.92 -3.84
N VAL A 5 -20.87 -5.43 -4.74
CA VAL A 5 -21.01 -5.66 -6.18
C VAL A 5 -19.94 -6.66 -6.62
N LEU A 6 -20.34 -7.87 -6.97
CA LEU A 6 -19.45 -8.95 -7.44
C LEU A 6 -18.22 -9.15 -6.55
N SER A 7 -18.40 -9.07 -5.22
CA SER A 7 -17.31 -9.17 -4.23
C SER A 7 -16.14 -8.21 -4.48
N GLY A 8 -16.45 -7.01 -4.98
CA GLY A 8 -15.45 -6.01 -5.34
C GLY A 8 -14.62 -6.37 -6.58
N GLY A 9 -15.09 -7.35 -7.38
CA GLY A 9 -14.33 -7.90 -8.51
C GLY A 9 -13.81 -6.84 -9.47
N VAL A 10 -12.53 -6.94 -9.81
CA VAL A 10 -11.84 -6.01 -10.70
C VAL A 10 -12.03 -6.43 -12.15
N SER A 11 -12.61 -5.55 -12.95
CA SER A 11 -12.79 -5.71 -14.41
C SER A 11 -11.79 -4.86 -15.19
N LYS A 12 -11.64 -5.12 -16.49
CA LYS A 12 -10.86 -4.26 -17.38
C LYS A 12 -11.37 -2.81 -17.33
N ALA A 13 -12.69 -2.62 -17.36
CA ALA A 13 -13.30 -1.28 -17.29
C ALA A 13 -12.96 -0.54 -15.98
N ASN A 14 -12.89 -1.26 -14.85
CA ASN A 14 -12.43 -0.69 -13.58
C ASN A 14 -10.96 -0.27 -13.68
N CYS A 15 -10.09 -1.11 -14.23
CA CYS A 15 -8.67 -0.80 -14.42
C CYS A 15 -8.46 0.44 -15.28
N ASP A 16 -9.16 0.52 -16.42
CA ASP A 16 -9.08 1.67 -17.33
C ASP A 16 -9.58 2.96 -16.65
N LYS A 17 -10.62 2.86 -15.84
CA LYS A 17 -11.15 4.01 -15.09
C LYS A 17 -10.16 4.49 -14.01
N ILE A 18 -9.57 3.56 -13.26
CA ILE A 18 -8.58 3.91 -12.23
C ILE A 18 -7.34 4.51 -12.90
N ALA A 19 -6.85 3.96 -14.01
CA ALA A 19 -5.72 4.51 -14.75
C ALA A 19 -5.97 5.97 -15.17
N LYS A 20 -7.17 6.32 -15.66
CA LYS A 20 -7.55 7.71 -15.94
C LYS A 20 -7.57 8.60 -14.69
N CYS A 21 -7.96 8.05 -13.52
CA CYS A 21 -7.87 8.81 -12.27
C CYS A 21 -6.41 9.08 -11.89
N LEU A 22 -5.50 8.13 -12.14
CA LEU A 22 -4.06 8.31 -11.93
C LEU A 22 -3.49 9.40 -12.85
N ASP A 23 -3.90 9.42 -14.12
CA ASP A 23 -3.51 10.48 -15.06
C ASP A 23 -3.98 11.87 -14.58
N ALA A 24 -5.19 11.95 -14.03
CA ALA A 24 -5.70 13.18 -13.45
C ALA A 24 -4.96 13.58 -12.17
N ALA A 25 -4.60 12.63 -11.33
CA ALA A 25 -3.82 12.88 -10.10
C ALA A 25 -2.45 13.45 -10.43
N GLU A 26 -1.74 12.87 -11.41
CA GLU A 26 -0.46 13.41 -11.89
C GLU A 26 -0.60 14.85 -12.40
N LYS A 27 -1.56 15.08 -13.30
CA LYS A 27 -1.77 16.39 -13.91
C LYS A 27 -2.06 17.48 -12.87
N ASN A 28 -2.75 17.13 -11.79
CA ASN A 28 -3.16 18.07 -10.75
C ASN A 28 -2.25 18.04 -9.52
N SER A 29 -1.18 17.24 -9.53
CA SER A 29 -0.28 17.02 -8.38
C SER A 29 -1.05 16.68 -7.10
N THR A 30 -2.06 15.80 -7.22
CA THR A 30 -2.91 15.41 -6.09
C THR A 30 -2.59 14.00 -5.59
N PRO A 31 -2.58 13.77 -4.27
CA PRO A 31 -2.40 12.44 -3.71
C PRO A 31 -3.47 11.45 -4.19
N VAL A 32 -3.10 10.18 -4.27
CA VAL A 32 -4.01 9.08 -4.61
C VAL A 32 -4.32 8.25 -3.37
N ILE A 33 -5.60 8.00 -3.12
CA ILE A 33 -6.05 7.11 -2.05
C ILE A 33 -6.80 5.93 -2.67
N TYR A 34 -6.23 4.73 -2.54
CA TYR A 34 -6.89 3.48 -2.91
C TYR A 34 -7.67 2.94 -1.71
N LEU A 35 -8.99 2.81 -1.84
CA LEU A 35 -9.80 2.05 -0.88
C LEU A 35 -10.03 0.66 -1.45
N LEU A 36 -9.31 -0.33 -0.91
CA LEU A 36 -9.24 -1.69 -1.44
C LEU A 36 -10.11 -2.65 -0.62
N ASN A 37 -11.03 -3.34 -1.31
CA ASN A 37 -11.82 -4.43 -0.76
C ASN A 37 -12.31 -5.29 -1.94
N THR A 38 -11.61 -6.40 -2.25
CA THR A 38 -11.85 -7.20 -3.44
C THR A 38 -11.32 -8.61 -3.31
N LEU A 39 -12.09 -9.59 -3.75
CA LEU A 39 -11.62 -10.97 -3.83
C LEU A 39 -10.79 -11.27 -5.10
N GLY A 40 -10.49 -10.25 -5.91
CA GLY A 40 -9.64 -10.38 -7.09
C GLY A 40 -10.32 -9.96 -8.38
N VAL A 41 -9.83 -10.50 -9.50
CA VAL A 41 -10.31 -10.15 -10.84
C VAL A 41 -11.58 -10.88 -11.22
N GLN A 42 -12.35 -10.30 -12.12
CA GLN A 42 -13.50 -10.97 -12.76
C GLN A 42 -12.98 -11.98 -13.79
N VAL A 43 -12.88 -13.24 -13.38
CA VAL A 43 -12.31 -14.33 -14.19
C VAL A 43 -13.05 -14.51 -15.52
N GLY A 44 -14.35 -14.18 -15.58
CA GLY A 44 -15.16 -14.25 -16.81
C GLY A 44 -14.69 -13.35 -17.95
N GLU A 45 -13.88 -12.31 -17.67
CA GLU A 45 -13.29 -11.45 -18.70
C GLU A 45 -12.03 -12.04 -19.35
N GLY A 46 -11.52 -13.16 -18.84
CA GLY A 46 -10.36 -13.84 -19.40
C GLY A 46 -9.10 -12.96 -19.44
N VAL A 47 -8.41 -12.98 -20.59
CA VAL A 47 -7.12 -12.27 -20.77
C VAL A 47 -7.27 -10.76 -20.74
N THR A 48 -8.43 -10.23 -21.09
CA THR A 48 -8.65 -8.76 -21.19
C THR A 48 -8.51 -8.05 -19.85
N VAL A 49 -8.90 -8.70 -18.75
CA VAL A 49 -8.71 -8.12 -17.41
C VAL A 49 -7.23 -8.07 -17.01
N LEU A 50 -6.41 -9.03 -17.47
CA LEU A 50 -4.97 -9.04 -17.21
C LEU A 50 -4.26 -7.90 -17.94
N GLU A 51 -4.68 -7.59 -19.17
CA GLU A 51 -4.21 -6.40 -19.89
C GLU A 51 -4.52 -5.13 -19.12
N GLY A 52 -5.76 -4.95 -18.65
CA GLY A 52 -6.18 -3.81 -17.87
C GLY A 52 -5.37 -3.68 -16.57
N LEU A 53 -5.16 -4.80 -15.86
CA LEU A 53 -4.33 -4.82 -14.64
C LEU A 53 -2.87 -4.44 -14.91
N GLY A 54 -2.26 -5.01 -15.95
CA GLY A 54 -0.89 -4.69 -16.32
C GLY A 54 -0.71 -3.18 -16.57
N LYS A 55 -1.64 -2.58 -17.32
CA LYS A 55 -1.66 -1.14 -17.56
C LYS A 55 -1.82 -0.33 -16.27
N LEU A 56 -2.74 -0.75 -15.38
CA LEU A 56 -2.98 -0.08 -14.12
C LEU A 56 -1.76 -0.14 -13.20
N LEU A 57 -1.15 -1.31 -13.04
CA LEU A 57 0.03 -1.50 -12.21
C LEU A 57 1.22 -0.70 -12.74
N MET A 58 1.44 -0.75 -14.05
CA MET A 58 2.48 0.06 -14.71
C MET A 58 2.26 1.55 -14.41
N ARG A 59 1.03 2.04 -14.55
CA ARG A 59 0.71 3.44 -14.33
C ARG A 59 0.91 3.85 -12.88
N SER A 60 0.47 3.02 -11.92
CA SER A 60 0.73 3.25 -10.48
C SER A 60 2.23 3.31 -10.18
N THR A 61 3.02 2.41 -10.76
CA THR A 61 4.48 2.40 -10.58
C THR A 61 5.14 3.68 -11.16
N GLN A 62 4.69 4.15 -12.31
CA GLN A 62 5.21 5.39 -12.92
C GLN A 62 4.94 6.64 -12.06
N LEU A 63 3.87 6.62 -11.26
CA LEU A 63 3.52 7.73 -10.36
C LEU A 63 4.30 7.71 -9.03
N LYS A 64 5.05 6.64 -8.75
CA LYS A 64 5.84 6.55 -7.52
C LYS A 64 6.90 7.65 -7.48
N GLY A 65 6.89 8.42 -6.40
CA GLY A 65 7.74 9.61 -6.25
C GLY A 65 7.25 10.86 -7.00
N VAL A 66 6.14 10.79 -7.73
CA VAL A 66 5.51 11.94 -8.41
C VAL A 66 4.36 12.49 -7.59
N VAL A 67 3.46 11.63 -7.15
CA VAL A 67 2.38 11.98 -6.21
C VAL A 67 2.28 10.90 -5.14
N PRO A 68 1.99 11.26 -3.87
CA PRO A 68 1.82 10.29 -2.81
C PRO A 68 0.67 9.31 -3.09
N GLN A 69 0.91 8.04 -2.87
CA GLN A 69 -0.07 6.97 -3.05
C GLN A 69 -0.31 6.25 -1.72
N TYR A 70 -1.54 6.29 -1.25
CA TYR A 70 -1.99 5.66 -0.01
C TYR A 70 -2.93 4.50 -0.31
N ALA A 71 -2.66 3.31 0.23
CA ALA A 71 -3.53 2.17 0.12
C ALA A 71 -4.22 1.87 1.46
N ILE A 72 -5.55 1.87 1.46
CA ILE A 72 -6.36 1.48 2.61
C ILE A 72 -6.94 0.11 2.33
N VAL A 73 -6.52 -0.90 3.08
CA VAL A 73 -7.03 -2.26 3.00
C VAL A 73 -8.27 -2.36 3.88
N ASP A 74 -9.46 -2.12 3.29
CA ASP A 74 -10.73 -2.08 4.02
C ASP A 74 -11.49 -3.42 3.93
N GLY A 75 -10.80 -4.50 4.21
CA GLY A 75 -11.33 -5.86 4.14
C GLY A 75 -10.35 -6.84 3.52
N GLU A 76 -10.87 -7.81 2.78
CA GLU A 76 -10.06 -8.81 2.12
C GLU A 76 -9.65 -8.33 0.72
N VAL A 77 -8.36 -8.40 0.42
CA VAL A 77 -7.79 -8.00 -0.87
C VAL A 77 -6.89 -9.11 -1.39
N TYR A 78 -7.33 -9.78 -2.46
CA TYR A 78 -6.62 -10.92 -3.01
C TYR A 78 -6.20 -10.73 -4.47
N GLY A 79 -5.24 -11.54 -4.88
CA GLY A 79 -4.75 -11.58 -6.25
C GLY A 79 -3.96 -10.34 -6.64
N SER A 80 -4.00 -10.00 -7.92
CA SER A 80 -3.24 -8.88 -8.47
C SER A 80 -3.66 -7.51 -7.93
N ALA A 81 -4.87 -7.39 -7.36
CA ALA A 81 -5.26 -6.16 -6.67
C ALA A 81 -4.44 -5.91 -5.39
N ALA A 82 -3.91 -6.97 -4.76
CA ALA A 82 -3.00 -6.83 -3.62
C ALA A 82 -1.67 -6.15 -4.01
N MET A 83 -1.26 -6.27 -5.27
CA MET A 83 -0.06 -5.60 -5.77
C MET A 83 -0.19 -4.06 -5.73
N LEU A 84 -1.39 -3.50 -5.91
CA LEU A 84 -1.60 -2.06 -5.78
C LEU A 84 -1.29 -1.55 -4.38
N ALA A 85 -1.66 -2.30 -3.34
CA ALA A 85 -1.31 -1.95 -1.98
C ALA A 85 0.20 -2.02 -1.72
N ALA A 86 0.88 -3.02 -2.31
CA ALA A 86 2.33 -3.18 -2.18
C ALA A 86 3.13 -2.14 -2.98
N ILE A 87 2.55 -1.58 -4.06
CA ILE A 87 3.18 -0.52 -4.85
C ILE A 87 2.97 0.85 -4.20
N ALA A 88 1.88 1.07 -3.47
CA ALA A 88 1.61 2.32 -2.79
C ALA A 88 2.76 2.74 -1.85
N ASP A 89 2.89 4.03 -1.59
CA ASP A 89 3.96 4.53 -0.71
C ASP A 89 3.66 4.21 0.75
N PHE A 90 2.40 4.24 1.14
CA PHE A 90 1.95 3.87 2.48
C PHE A 90 0.69 3.00 2.42
N SER A 91 0.64 1.98 3.28
CA SER A 91 -0.53 1.12 3.39
C SER A 91 -1.08 1.12 4.82
N PHE A 92 -2.41 1.13 4.93
CA PHE A 92 -3.15 1.15 6.17
C PHE A 92 -3.99 -0.12 6.29
N PHE A 93 -3.85 -0.80 7.41
CA PHE A 93 -4.59 -2.01 7.76
C PHE A 93 -5.51 -1.73 8.93
N ILE A 94 -6.77 -2.17 8.84
CA ILE A 94 -7.74 -2.09 9.93
C ILE A 94 -7.64 -3.39 10.74
N GLU A 95 -7.41 -3.27 12.05
CA GLU A 95 -7.23 -4.40 12.96
C GLU A 95 -8.36 -5.44 12.80
N LYS A 96 -8.02 -6.71 12.75
CA LYS A 96 -8.94 -7.86 12.61
C LYS A 96 -9.83 -7.86 11.35
N LYS A 97 -9.71 -6.87 10.49
CA LYS A 97 -10.53 -6.74 9.29
C LYS A 97 -9.72 -6.91 8.01
N SER A 98 -8.54 -6.30 7.97
CA SER A 98 -7.71 -6.24 6.78
C SER A 98 -6.92 -7.52 6.56
N VAL A 99 -7.02 -8.04 5.34
CA VAL A 99 -6.21 -9.17 4.86
C VAL A 99 -5.73 -8.87 3.46
N LEU A 100 -4.44 -8.98 3.23
CA LEU A 100 -3.81 -8.73 1.94
C LEU A 100 -2.96 -9.93 1.54
N ALA A 101 -3.29 -10.59 0.42
CA ALA A 101 -2.51 -11.71 -0.07
C ALA A 101 -2.68 -11.92 -1.58
N ILE A 102 -1.66 -12.45 -2.23
CA ILE A 102 -1.76 -12.87 -3.65
C ILE A 102 -2.66 -14.10 -3.78
N ASN A 103 -2.47 -15.09 -2.90
CA ASN A 103 -3.32 -16.28 -2.87
C ASN A 103 -4.25 -16.21 -1.65
N SER A 104 -5.55 -16.48 -1.87
CA SER A 104 -6.50 -16.49 -0.77
C SER A 104 -6.17 -17.57 0.27
N PRO A 105 -6.55 -17.38 1.55
CA PRO A 105 -6.36 -18.39 2.60
C PRO A 105 -6.95 -19.76 2.24
N LEU A 106 -8.06 -19.77 1.50
CA LEU A 106 -8.69 -21.01 1.02
C LEU A 106 -7.77 -21.82 0.08
N VAL A 107 -7.15 -21.13 -0.88
CA VAL A 107 -6.21 -21.77 -1.82
C VAL A 107 -4.97 -22.28 -1.10
N LEU A 108 -4.42 -21.47 -0.19
CA LEU A 108 -3.24 -21.86 0.60
C LEU A 108 -3.54 -23.01 1.55
N SER A 109 -4.71 -23.01 2.20
CA SER A 109 -5.16 -24.09 3.06
C SER A 109 -5.30 -25.40 2.31
N ALA A 110 -5.91 -25.37 1.13
CA ALA A 110 -6.03 -26.56 0.25
C ALA A 110 -4.66 -27.10 -0.16
N LYS A 111 -3.72 -26.22 -0.51
CA LYS A 111 -2.35 -26.61 -0.88
C LYS A 111 -1.56 -27.15 0.31
N ALA A 112 -1.75 -26.59 1.51
CA ALA A 112 -1.03 -26.99 2.71
C ALA A 112 -1.63 -28.23 3.41
N GLY A 113 -2.83 -28.67 3.00
CA GLY A 113 -3.56 -29.75 3.67
C GLY A 113 -4.01 -29.44 5.09
N LYS A 114 -4.04 -28.17 5.50
CA LYS A 114 -4.46 -27.70 6.82
C LYS A 114 -5.16 -26.35 6.72
N ASN A 115 -6.06 -26.06 7.67
CA ASN A 115 -6.70 -24.76 7.73
C ASN A 115 -5.68 -23.67 8.14
N LEU A 116 -5.57 -22.63 7.33
CA LEU A 116 -4.73 -21.46 7.60
C LEU A 116 -5.64 -20.27 7.89
N PRO A 117 -5.62 -19.72 9.12
CA PRO A 117 -6.38 -18.51 9.44
C PRO A 117 -5.98 -17.35 8.51
N LYS A 118 -6.94 -16.56 8.11
CA LYS A 118 -6.70 -15.44 7.18
C LYS A 118 -5.75 -14.39 7.74
N GLU A 119 -5.77 -14.19 9.05
CA GLU A 119 -4.90 -13.27 9.78
C GLU A 119 -3.43 -13.71 9.71
N GLU A 120 -3.18 -15.01 9.71
CA GLU A 120 -1.82 -15.58 9.58
C GLU A 120 -1.31 -15.52 8.14
N VAL A 121 -2.22 -15.51 7.16
CA VAL A 121 -1.85 -15.45 5.73
C VAL A 121 -1.53 -14.03 5.28
N GLY A 122 -2.29 -13.04 5.71
CA GLY A 122 -2.20 -11.70 5.17
C GLY A 122 -2.71 -10.59 6.09
N GLY A 123 -2.84 -10.86 7.39
CA GLY A 123 -3.13 -9.81 8.37
C GLY A 123 -1.93 -8.88 8.58
N ALA A 124 -2.15 -7.73 9.22
CA ALA A 124 -1.11 -6.74 9.46
C ALA A 124 0.15 -7.33 10.09
N LYS A 125 0.00 -8.11 11.15
CA LYS A 125 1.12 -8.78 11.85
C LYS A 125 1.89 -9.79 10.99
N ALA A 126 1.22 -10.44 10.05
CA ALA A 126 1.87 -11.39 9.14
C ALA A 126 2.73 -10.65 8.09
N LEU A 127 2.36 -9.42 7.75
CA LEU A 127 3.03 -8.59 6.74
C LEU A 127 3.96 -7.53 7.34
N ASP A 128 4.00 -7.38 8.65
CA ASP A 128 4.82 -6.41 9.38
C ASP A 128 6.30 -6.48 8.94
N LYS A 129 6.89 -7.66 9.03
CA LYS A 129 8.30 -7.87 8.64
C LYS A 129 8.62 -7.58 7.17
N SER A 130 7.61 -7.55 6.30
CA SER A 130 7.79 -7.23 4.88
C SER A 130 7.74 -5.72 4.61
N GLY A 131 7.33 -4.92 5.59
CA GLY A 131 7.09 -3.48 5.42
C GLY A 131 5.86 -3.14 4.60
N ILE A 132 5.08 -4.15 4.16
CA ILE A 132 3.85 -3.91 3.38
C ILE A 132 2.75 -3.34 4.26
N ALA A 133 2.62 -3.78 5.52
CA ALA A 133 1.69 -3.21 6.48
C ALA A 133 2.35 -2.04 7.22
N ALA A 134 2.37 -0.85 6.59
CA ALA A 134 3.03 0.31 7.17
C ALA A 134 2.33 0.82 8.44
N PHE A 135 1.00 0.75 8.49
CA PHE A 135 0.23 1.19 9.64
C PHE A 135 -0.93 0.25 9.95
N GLU A 136 -1.07 -0.14 11.20
CA GLU A 136 -2.28 -0.79 11.72
C GLU A 136 -3.11 0.23 12.51
N VAL A 137 -4.41 0.29 12.24
CA VAL A 137 -5.37 1.19 12.90
C VAL A 137 -6.59 0.40 13.38
N LYS A 138 -7.25 0.88 14.43
CA LYS A 138 -8.47 0.23 14.93
C LYS A 138 -9.68 0.53 14.05
N GLU A 139 -9.77 1.77 13.56
CA GLU A 139 -10.92 2.24 12.80
C GLU A 139 -10.49 3.07 11.58
N LEU A 140 -11.35 3.07 10.56
CA LEU A 140 -11.16 3.88 9.35
C LEU A 140 -11.04 5.39 9.66
N SER A 141 -11.68 5.87 10.72
CA SER A 141 -11.65 7.27 11.16
C SER A 141 -10.22 7.75 11.50
N GLU A 142 -9.37 6.87 12.04
CA GLU A 142 -7.99 7.20 12.42
C GLU A 142 -7.09 7.44 11.19
N ILE A 143 -7.42 6.83 10.05
CA ILE A 143 -6.60 6.91 8.84
C ILE A 143 -6.52 8.34 8.31
N LYS A 144 -7.63 9.10 8.43
CA LYS A 144 -7.67 10.49 7.95
C LYS A 144 -6.60 11.35 8.63
N SER A 145 -6.49 11.28 9.95
CA SER A 145 -5.49 12.07 10.70
C SER A 145 -4.07 11.65 10.36
N LYS A 146 -3.83 10.33 10.18
CA LYS A 146 -2.51 9.84 9.78
C LYS A 146 -2.12 10.29 8.37
N ILE A 147 -3.03 10.20 7.39
CA ILE A 147 -2.78 10.70 6.03
C ILE A 147 -2.52 12.21 6.06
N SER A 148 -3.28 13.00 6.84
CA SER A 148 -3.03 14.43 6.96
C SER A 148 -1.64 14.72 7.51
N ALA A 149 -1.24 14.05 8.59
CA ALA A 149 0.09 14.22 9.17
C ALA A 149 1.22 13.85 8.20
N ILE A 150 1.08 12.73 7.47
CA ILE A 150 2.06 12.33 6.46
C ILE A 150 2.11 13.35 5.32
N SER A 151 0.95 13.84 4.86
CA SER A 151 0.89 14.82 3.79
C SER A 151 1.54 16.16 4.20
N GLU A 152 1.36 16.58 5.45
CA GLU A 152 2.04 17.77 5.98
C GLU A 152 3.56 17.61 5.99
N LEU A 153 4.06 16.41 6.33
CA LEU A 153 5.50 16.12 6.27
C LEU A 153 6.04 16.13 4.83
N LEU A 154 5.25 15.65 3.86
CA LEU A 154 5.64 15.63 2.45
C LEU A 154 5.58 17.03 1.79
N ASP A 155 4.72 17.92 2.30
CA ASP A 155 4.61 19.30 1.83
C ASP A 155 5.66 20.24 2.47
N MET A 156 6.48 19.74 3.41
CA MET A 156 7.60 20.54 3.94
C MET A 156 8.52 20.92 2.79
N PRO A 157 8.89 22.21 2.68
CA PRO A 157 9.87 22.63 1.69
C PRO A 157 11.13 21.82 1.92
N MET A 158 11.63 21.17 0.86
CA MET A 158 12.96 20.60 0.90
C MET A 158 13.87 21.75 1.30
N ILE A 159 14.46 21.67 2.48
CA ILE A 159 15.55 22.56 2.85
C ILE A 159 16.60 22.30 1.78
N ASP A 160 16.89 23.31 0.95
CA ASP A 160 18.08 23.34 0.12
C ASP A 160 19.27 23.34 1.10
N ALA A 161 19.48 22.19 1.74
CA ALA A 161 20.72 21.92 2.37
C ALA A 161 21.73 21.94 1.22
N GLU A 162 22.49 23.03 1.11
CA GLU A 162 23.72 22.99 0.39
C GLU A 162 24.49 21.81 0.98
N LEU A 163 24.37 20.64 0.34
CA LEU A 163 25.13 19.43 0.67
C LEU A 163 26.60 19.65 0.30
N ASN A 164 27.19 20.72 0.84
CA ASN A 164 28.58 21.08 0.62
C ASN A 164 29.52 20.42 1.64
N GLU A 165 28.96 19.76 2.65
CA GLU A 165 29.76 18.94 3.54
C GLU A 165 29.59 17.46 3.17
N PRO A 166 30.70 16.71 2.99
CA PRO A 166 30.58 15.27 2.75
C PRO A 166 29.87 14.65 3.96
N VAL A 167 28.68 14.08 3.70
CA VAL A 167 28.00 13.28 4.72
C VAL A 167 28.98 12.19 5.14
N PRO A 168 29.32 12.06 6.44
CA PRO A 168 30.19 10.98 6.90
C PRO A 168 29.68 9.68 6.35
N ALA A 169 30.58 8.87 5.78
CA ALA A 169 30.17 7.61 5.17
C ALA A 169 29.38 6.79 6.22
N LEU A 170 28.16 6.41 5.89
CA LEU A 170 27.26 5.60 6.74
C LEU A 170 27.82 4.20 7.07
N ASN A 171 29.10 3.95 6.76
CA ASN A 171 29.82 2.70 6.94
C ASN A 171 30.74 2.69 8.16
N GLU A 172 30.64 3.67 9.06
CA GLU A 172 31.39 3.60 10.31
C GLU A 172 30.75 2.55 11.24
N GLU A 173 31.58 1.64 11.72
CA GLU A 173 31.20 0.66 12.75
C GLU A 173 30.61 1.42 13.95
N GLY A 174 29.33 1.16 14.26
CA GLY A 174 28.63 1.75 15.40
C GLY A 174 27.38 2.58 15.10
N VAL A 175 26.99 2.73 13.81
CA VAL A 175 25.69 3.34 13.49
C VAL A 175 24.58 2.33 13.76
N THR A 176 23.88 2.52 14.89
CA THR A 176 22.72 1.72 15.27
C THR A 176 21.42 2.40 14.82
N ALA A 177 20.31 1.65 14.81
CA ALA A 177 18.99 2.23 14.57
C ALA A 177 18.67 3.38 15.55
N GLU A 178 19.13 3.27 16.81
CA GLU A 178 18.97 4.32 17.83
C GLU A 178 19.77 5.58 17.48
N THR A 179 20.98 5.41 16.92
CA THR A 179 21.81 6.54 16.46
C THR A 179 21.13 7.26 15.29
N LEU A 180 20.55 6.52 14.34
CA LEU A 180 19.80 7.10 13.23
C LEU A 180 18.54 7.81 13.72
N MET A 181 17.80 7.22 14.65
CA MET A 181 16.60 7.82 15.23
C MET A 181 16.88 9.12 16.00
N SER A 182 18.07 9.27 16.59
CA SER A 182 18.46 10.50 17.30
C SER A 182 18.74 11.68 16.37
N ILE A 183 18.88 11.45 15.07
CA ILE A 183 19.11 12.50 14.06
C ILE A 183 17.78 13.20 13.70
N PHE A 184 16.64 12.54 13.92
CA PHE A 184 15.34 13.10 13.61
C PHE A 184 14.74 13.77 14.87
N GLU A 185 14.39 15.05 14.76
CA GLU A 185 13.74 15.79 15.86
C GLU A 185 12.37 15.22 16.26
N ASN A 186 11.69 14.55 15.32
CA ASN A 186 10.42 13.87 15.52
C ASN A 186 10.41 12.51 14.79
N PRO A 187 11.04 11.47 15.33
CA PRO A 187 11.01 10.16 14.71
C PRO A 187 9.58 9.63 14.67
N VAL A 188 9.09 9.36 13.47
CA VAL A 188 7.84 8.62 13.30
C VAL A 188 8.19 7.15 13.54
N GLU A 189 7.75 6.57 14.66
CA GLU A 189 7.84 5.12 14.86
C GLU A 189 7.02 4.43 13.76
N ILE A 190 7.71 3.84 12.80
CA ILE A 190 7.11 2.91 11.86
C ILE A 190 6.86 1.65 12.67
N GLY A 191 5.58 1.35 12.93
CA GLY A 191 5.14 0.39 13.92
C GLY A 191 5.89 -0.94 13.88
N SER A 192 6.26 -1.36 15.05
CA SER A 192 6.76 -2.70 15.39
C SER A 192 5.64 -3.72 15.37
#